data_71008f8d2d8965869e47e6a44860ff78
#
_entry.id   71008f8d2d8965869e47e6a44860ff78
#
_cell.length_a   1.000
_cell.length_b   1.000
_cell.length_c   1.000
_cell.angle_alpha   90.00
_cell.angle_beta   90.00
_cell.angle_gamma   90.00
#
_symmetry.space_group_name_H-M   'P 1'
#
loop_
_entity.id
_entity.type
_entity.pdbx_description
1 polymer ?
#
loop_
_entity_poly.entity_id
_entity_poly.type
_entity_poly.pdbx_seq_one_letter_code
_entity_poly.pdbx_strand_id
1 'polypeptide(L)'
;MVAAGIAVSLCYPLGALAARWNPRERFSLDGLRYLDRDHPADAAAIRWLASEVGDRPVVLEATGDPYSYFARVSSNTGLPTVLGWGNHQGVWRGSDARIAQHKLDVDTLYAEPDVERIRPLLARYRIRYVFVGDLERERFPAAGLDKFRAHPELFTAVFHSGTTEVFAVKETTANE
;
A
#
# COMPACT_ATOMS: atom_id res chain seq x y z
N MET A 1 41.17 10.81 -25.84
CA MET A 1 40.86 10.09 -24.58
C MET A 1 39.44 10.38 -24.09
N VAL A 2 39.00 11.66 -23.95
CA VAL A 2 37.65 12.03 -23.44
C VAL A 2 36.50 11.47 -24.31
N ALA A 3 36.60 11.60 -25.64
CA ALA A 3 35.57 11.10 -26.54
C ALA A 3 35.38 9.57 -26.46
N ALA A 4 36.47 8.81 -26.27
CA ALA A 4 36.42 7.37 -26.09
C ALA A 4 35.73 6.99 -24.77
N GLY A 5 35.98 7.73 -23.69
CA GLY A 5 35.31 7.54 -22.38
C GLY A 5 33.80 7.79 -22.47
N ILE A 6 33.38 8.85 -23.17
CA ILE A 6 31.96 9.16 -23.38
C ILE A 6 31.28 8.06 -24.20
N ALA A 7 31.92 7.59 -25.27
CA ALA A 7 31.35 6.52 -26.10
C ALA A 7 31.16 5.22 -25.30
N VAL A 8 32.11 4.81 -24.48
CA VAL A 8 32.00 3.65 -23.60
C VAL A 8 30.92 3.84 -22.54
N SER A 9 30.81 5.04 -21.96
CA SER A 9 29.77 5.31 -20.96
C SER A 9 28.35 5.26 -21.52
N LEU A 10 28.16 5.50 -22.82
CA LEU A 10 26.86 5.43 -23.48
C LEU A 10 26.48 4.00 -23.90
N CYS A 11 27.42 3.07 -23.97
CA CYS A 11 27.13 1.67 -24.37
C CYS A 11 26.16 1.00 -23.40
N TYR A 12 26.34 1.19 -22.09
CA TYR A 12 25.48 0.59 -21.08
C TYR A 12 24.03 1.13 -21.14
N PRO A 13 23.78 2.44 -21.06
CA PRO A 13 22.41 2.96 -21.09
C PRO A 13 21.69 2.65 -22.42
N LEU A 14 22.38 2.69 -23.56
CA LEU A 14 21.80 2.34 -24.85
C LEU A 14 21.48 0.84 -24.93
N GLY A 15 22.38 -0.02 -24.46
CA GLY A 15 22.14 -1.47 -24.37
C GLY A 15 21.00 -1.80 -23.41
N ALA A 16 20.94 -1.14 -22.25
CA ALA A 16 19.87 -1.32 -21.28
C ALA A 16 18.50 -0.86 -21.82
N LEU A 17 18.46 0.26 -22.54
CA LEU A 17 17.26 0.73 -23.23
C LEU A 17 16.82 -0.28 -24.31
N ALA A 18 17.73 -0.75 -25.15
CA ALA A 18 17.43 -1.72 -26.19
C ALA A 18 16.91 -3.05 -25.60
N ALA A 19 17.53 -3.54 -24.52
CA ALA A 19 17.14 -4.78 -23.85
C ALA A 19 15.77 -4.68 -23.15
N ARG A 20 15.38 -3.49 -22.68
CA ARG A 20 14.10 -3.25 -22.03
C ARG A 20 13.01 -2.70 -22.96
N TRP A 21 13.39 -2.35 -24.19
CA TRP A 21 12.43 -1.84 -25.16
C TRP A 21 11.49 -2.94 -25.60
N ASN A 22 10.22 -2.83 -25.20
CA ASN A 22 9.15 -3.68 -25.71
C ASN A 22 8.34 -2.89 -26.74
N PRO A 23 8.48 -3.15 -28.07
CA PRO A 23 7.77 -2.39 -29.12
C PRO A 23 6.26 -2.58 -29.06
N ARG A 24 5.75 -3.55 -28.31
CA ARG A 24 4.31 -3.78 -28.08
C ARG A 24 3.74 -2.89 -26.97
N GLU A 25 4.58 -2.31 -26.14
CA GLU A 25 4.16 -1.39 -25.10
C GLU A 25 4.23 0.05 -25.64
N ARG A 26 3.14 0.79 -25.50
CA ARG A 26 3.16 2.23 -25.81
C ARG A 26 4.08 2.91 -24.81
N PHE A 27 5.01 3.73 -25.31
CA PHE A 27 5.83 4.58 -24.46
C PHE A 27 4.96 5.42 -23.53
N SER A 28 5.23 5.38 -22.25
CA SER A 28 4.53 6.17 -21.24
C SER A 28 5.53 6.58 -20.16
N LEU A 29 5.44 7.83 -19.73
CA LEU A 29 6.14 8.34 -18.56
C LEU A 29 5.31 8.16 -17.28
N ASP A 30 4.08 7.66 -17.40
CA ASP A 30 3.23 7.34 -16.27
C ASP A 30 3.66 6.01 -15.65
N GLY A 31 4.32 6.08 -14.50
CA GLY A 31 4.77 4.92 -13.74
C GLY A 31 3.63 4.08 -13.14
N LEU A 32 2.39 4.60 -13.13
CA LEU A 32 1.20 3.89 -12.61
C LEU A 32 0.47 3.08 -13.67
N ARG A 33 0.87 3.18 -14.93
CA ARG A 33 0.17 2.52 -16.05
C ARG A 33 0.07 0.99 -15.90
N TYR A 34 1.04 0.36 -15.24
CA TYR A 34 0.98 -1.07 -14.98
C TYR A 34 -0.21 -1.43 -14.06
N LEU A 35 -0.55 -0.55 -13.11
CA LEU A 35 -1.71 -0.75 -12.22
C LEU A 35 -3.02 -0.77 -13.01
N ASP A 36 -3.18 0.12 -13.99
CA ASP A 36 -4.39 0.16 -14.81
C ASP A 36 -4.61 -1.12 -15.60
N ARG A 37 -3.50 -1.74 -16.03
CA ARG A 37 -3.55 -2.97 -16.80
C ARG A 37 -3.75 -4.20 -15.93
N ASP A 38 -2.97 -4.30 -14.85
CA ASP A 38 -2.85 -5.52 -14.08
C ASP A 38 -3.76 -5.54 -12.85
N HIS A 39 -4.06 -4.35 -12.27
CA HIS A 39 -4.84 -4.17 -11.04
C HIS A 39 -5.78 -2.96 -11.13
N PRO A 40 -6.72 -2.91 -12.10
CA PRO A 40 -7.53 -1.71 -12.37
C PRO A 40 -8.38 -1.25 -11.19
N ALA A 41 -8.87 -2.17 -10.36
CA ALA A 41 -9.66 -1.86 -9.17
C ALA A 41 -8.79 -1.14 -8.10
N ASP A 42 -7.58 -1.65 -7.84
CA ASP A 42 -6.63 -1.01 -6.94
C ASP A 42 -6.16 0.35 -7.49
N ALA A 43 -5.93 0.45 -8.81
CA ALA A 43 -5.55 1.71 -9.45
C ALA A 43 -6.60 2.81 -9.23
N ALA A 44 -7.89 2.47 -9.37
CA ALA A 44 -8.99 3.39 -9.13
C ALA A 44 -9.03 3.85 -7.66
N ALA A 45 -8.88 2.92 -6.70
CA ALA A 45 -8.86 3.22 -5.27
C ALA A 45 -7.64 4.08 -4.86
N ILE A 46 -6.46 3.78 -5.41
CA ILE A 46 -5.23 4.54 -5.17
C ILE A 46 -5.38 5.98 -5.68
N ARG A 47 -5.94 6.18 -6.88
CA ARG A 47 -6.21 7.53 -7.41
C ARG A 47 -7.22 8.29 -6.56
N TRP A 48 -8.27 7.61 -6.13
CA TRP A 48 -9.26 8.21 -5.24
C TRP A 48 -8.60 8.67 -3.93
N LEU A 49 -7.79 7.81 -3.28
CA LEU A 49 -7.05 8.20 -2.08
C LEU A 49 -6.10 9.37 -2.33
N ALA A 50 -5.44 9.43 -3.48
CA ALA A 50 -4.52 10.50 -3.82
C ALA A 50 -5.21 11.84 -4.07
N SER A 51 -6.46 11.85 -4.58
CA SER A 51 -7.20 13.07 -4.94
C SER A 51 -8.14 13.57 -3.86
N GLU A 52 -8.83 12.66 -3.17
CA GLU A 52 -9.93 13.03 -2.26
C GLU A 52 -9.50 13.13 -0.79
N VAL A 53 -8.34 12.58 -0.44
CA VAL A 53 -7.91 12.50 0.95
C VAL A 53 -6.86 13.56 1.26
N GLY A 54 -7.24 14.56 2.05
CA GLY A 54 -6.35 15.60 2.57
C GLY A 54 -5.59 15.16 3.83
N ASP A 55 -4.76 16.05 4.37
CA ASP A 55 -4.08 15.93 5.69
C ASP A 55 -3.17 14.70 5.89
N ARG A 56 -2.85 13.95 4.85
CA ARG A 56 -1.97 12.78 4.86
C ARG A 56 -2.31 11.77 5.97
N PRO A 57 -3.54 11.26 6.03
CA PRO A 57 -3.94 10.29 7.04
C PRO A 57 -3.21 8.97 6.86
N VAL A 58 -3.11 8.19 7.95
CA VAL A 58 -2.54 6.84 7.90
C VAL A 58 -3.52 5.89 7.21
N VAL A 59 -3.02 5.18 6.20
CA VAL A 59 -3.76 4.13 5.49
C VAL A 59 -3.21 2.77 5.93
N LEU A 60 -4.08 1.86 6.33
CA LEU A 60 -3.72 0.45 6.54
C LEU A 60 -3.73 -0.26 5.18
N GLU A 61 -2.62 -0.90 4.84
CA GLU A 61 -2.44 -1.78 3.69
C GLU A 61 -1.62 -3.01 4.08
N ALA A 62 -1.72 -4.10 3.33
CA ALA A 62 -0.94 -5.30 3.60
C ALA A 62 0.56 -5.07 3.42
N THR A 63 1.35 -5.73 4.27
CA THR A 63 2.81 -5.65 4.26
C THR A 63 3.43 -6.94 3.71
N GLY A 64 4.58 -6.85 3.06
CA GLY A 64 5.29 -8.00 2.52
C GLY A 64 6.68 -7.66 2.01
N ASP A 65 7.15 -8.45 1.04
CA ASP A 65 8.49 -8.33 0.51
C ASP A 65 8.72 -6.99 -0.21
N PRO A 66 9.94 -6.44 -0.12
CA PRO A 66 10.31 -5.23 -0.84
C PRO A 66 10.32 -5.48 -2.35
N TYR A 67 10.16 -4.40 -3.14
CA TYR A 67 10.13 -4.45 -4.61
C TYR A 67 9.04 -5.37 -5.20
N SER A 68 7.99 -5.64 -4.43
CA SER A 68 6.83 -6.41 -4.84
C SER A 68 5.58 -5.52 -4.89
N TYR A 69 4.41 -6.12 -5.08
CA TYR A 69 3.14 -5.39 -5.10
C TYR A 69 2.69 -4.86 -3.71
N PHE A 70 3.36 -5.26 -2.63
CA PHE A 70 3.11 -4.71 -1.29
C PHE A 70 3.54 -3.24 -1.18
N ALA A 71 2.91 -2.52 -0.26
CA ALA A 71 3.06 -1.08 -0.08
C ALA A 71 2.64 -0.24 -1.31
N ARG A 72 1.74 -0.77 -2.13
CA ARG A 72 1.27 -0.12 -3.36
C ARG A 72 0.48 1.15 -3.12
N VAL A 73 -0.24 1.22 -2.00
CA VAL A 73 -1.01 2.42 -1.66
C VAL A 73 -0.06 3.53 -1.22
N SER A 74 0.77 3.29 -0.21
CA SER A 74 1.70 4.30 0.31
C SER A 74 2.72 4.75 -0.73
N SER A 75 3.25 3.84 -1.55
CA SER A 75 4.23 4.17 -2.59
C SER A 75 3.67 5.05 -3.70
N ASN A 76 2.39 4.90 -4.06
CA ASN A 76 1.78 5.62 -5.17
C ASN A 76 0.98 6.87 -4.74
N THR A 77 0.63 6.99 -3.46
CA THR A 77 -0.10 8.15 -2.93
C THR A 77 0.78 9.08 -2.09
N GLY A 78 1.89 8.57 -1.54
CA GLY A 78 2.68 9.28 -0.53
C GLY A 78 1.99 9.36 0.84
N LEU A 79 0.88 8.65 1.05
CA LEU A 79 0.21 8.57 2.34
C LEU A 79 1.02 7.69 3.30
N PRO A 80 1.09 8.03 4.60
CA PRO A 80 1.74 7.18 5.58
C PRO A 80 0.97 5.88 5.78
N THR A 81 1.70 4.79 6.04
CA THR A 81 1.17 3.48 6.41
C THR A 81 1.84 2.96 7.68
N VAL A 82 1.26 1.94 8.32
CA VAL A 82 1.81 1.33 9.54
C VAL A 82 3.19 0.74 9.29
N LEU A 83 3.34 0.03 8.17
CA LEU A 83 4.61 -0.53 7.73
C LEU A 83 4.58 -0.64 6.20
N GLY A 84 5.54 0.02 5.56
CA GLY A 84 5.81 -0.20 4.13
C GLY A 84 6.70 -1.44 3.92
N TRP A 85 7.78 -1.29 3.17
CA TRP A 85 8.76 -2.36 3.00
C TRP A 85 9.67 -2.48 4.22
N GLY A 86 9.44 -3.51 5.04
CA GLY A 86 10.12 -3.71 6.32
C GLY A 86 11.64 -3.76 6.20
N ASN A 87 12.18 -4.48 5.20
CA ASN A 87 13.63 -4.57 4.98
C ASN A 87 14.28 -3.20 4.75
N HIS A 88 13.64 -2.33 3.95
CA HIS A 88 14.13 -0.96 3.75
C HIS A 88 14.14 -0.18 5.06
N GLN A 89 13.09 -0.29 5.85
CA GLN A 89 13.03 0.39 7.14
C GLN A 89 14.08 -0.14 8.11
N GLY A 90 14.37 -1.46 8.10
CA GLY A 90 15.42 -2.08 8.91
C GLY A 90 16.80 -1.54 8.58
N VAL A 91 17.15 -1.48 7.30
CA VAL A 91 18.44 -0.94 6.84
C VAL A 91 18.62 0.53 7.26
N TRP A 92 17.57 1.35 7.15
CA TRP A 92 17.66 2.78 7.43
C TRP A 92 17.47 3.17 8.89
N ARG A 93 16.69 2.40 9.65
CA ARG A 93 16.27 2.74 11.02
C ARG A 93 16.81 1.79 12.09
N GLY A 94 17.43 0.68 11.71
CA GLY A 94 18.20 -0.20 12.59
C GLY A 94 17.39 -0.89 13.71
N SER A 95 16.11 -1.19 13.52
CA SER A 95 15.29 -1.82 14.57
C SER A 95 14.43 -2.97 14.03
N ASP A 96 15.00 -4.17 13.96
CA ASP A 96 14.30 -5.39 13.52
C ASP A 96 13.11 -5.74 14.43
N ALA A 97 13.25 -5.56 15.74
CA ALA A 97 12.18 -5.85 16.70
C ALA A 97 10.94 -4.97 16.49
N ARG A 98 11.14 -3.66 16.17
CA ARG A 98 10.03 -2.74 15.90
C ARG A 98 9.33 -3.09 14.58
N ILE A 99 10.09 -3.47 13.57
CA ILE A 99 9.56 -3.87 12.26
C ILE A 99 8.74 -5.15 12.41
N ALA A 100 9.26 -6.15 13.15
CA ALA A 100 8.55 -7.38 13.43
C ALA A 100 7.22 -7.12 14.17
N GLN A 101 7.22 -6.20 15.15
CA GLN A 101 6.01 -5.81 15.85
C GLN A 101 5.00 -5.13 14.93
N HIS A 102 5.43 -4.17 14.10
CA HIS A 102 4.52 -3.49 13.16
C HIS A 102 3.92 -4.48 12.15
N LYS A 103 4.72 -5.46 11.69
CA LYS A 103 4.21 -6.52 10.80
C LYS A 103 3.14 -7.36 11.50
N LEU A 104 3.40 -7.77 12.74
CA LEU A 104 2.42 -8.54 13.53
C LEU A 104 1.15 -7.73 13.77
N ASP A 105 1.28 -6.45 14.07
CA ASP A 105 0.14 -5.56 14.29
C ASP A 105 -0.70 -5.39 13.02
N VAL A 106 -0.07 -5.25 11.83
CA VAL A 106 -0.79 -5.22 10.54
C VAL A 106 -1.49 -6.55 10.26
N ASP A 107 -0.80 -7.67 10.47
CA ASP A 107 -1.40 -8.99 10.28
C ASP A 107 -2.59 -9.19 11.25
N THR A 108 -2.49 -8.73 12.50
CA THR A 108 -3.59 -8.75 13.48
C THR A 108 -4.75 -7.85 13.04
N LEU A 109 -4.47 -6.63 12.59
CA LEU A 109 -5.49 -5.69 12.13
C LEU A 109 -6.37 -6.26 11.00
N TYR A 110 -5.81 -7.10 10.15
CA TYR A 110 -6.56 -7.74 9.06
C TYR A 110 -7.17 -9.08 9.48
N ALA A 111 -6.43 -9.94 10.19
CA ALA A 111 -6.82 -11.32 10.43
C ALA A 111 -7.79 -11.50 11.61
N GLU A 112 -7.69 -10.67 12.66
CA GLU A 112 -8.53 -10.78 13.86
C GLU A 112 -9.98 -10.37 13.53
N PRO A 113 -10.99 -11.24 13.69
CA PRO A 113 -12.38 -10.90 13.40
C PRO A 113 -13.04 -10.02 14.47
N ASP A 114 -12.58 -10.10 15.72
CA ASP A 114 -13.10 -9.31 16.83
C ASP A 114 -12.62 -7.86 16.74
N VAL A 115 -13.56 -6.95 16.50
CA VAL A 115 -13.27 -5.52 16.32
C VAL A 115 -12.75 -4.86 17.58
N GLU A 116 -13.16 -5.32 18.76
CA GLU A 116 -12.69 -4.75 20.03
C GLU A 116 -11.21 -5.03 20.30
N ARG A 117 -10.70 -6.14 19.78
CA ARG A 117 -9.26 -6.47 19.88
C ARG A 117 -8.39 -5.63 18.99
N ILE A 118 -8.90 -5.15 17.86
CA ILE A 118 -8.13 -4.31 16.94
C ILE A 118 -8.27 -2.81 17.22
N ARG A 119 -9.30 -2.40 17.96
CA ARG A 119 -9.55 -0.99 18.31
C ARG A 119 -8.33 -0.27 18.91
N PRO A 120 -7.59 -0.85 19.89
CA PRO A 120 -6.37 -0.24 20.40
C PRO A 120 -5.28 -0.02 19.36
N LEU A 121 -5.16 -0.94 18.38
CA LEU A 121 -4.18 -0.83 17.30
C LEU A 121 -4.58 0.27 16.29
N LEU A 122 -5.87 0.36 15.94
CA LEU A 122 -6.38 1.45 15.11
C LEU A 122 -6.05 2.82 15.72
N ALA A 123 -6.29 2.98 17.02
CA ALA A 123 -5.98 4.20 17.77
C ALA A 123 -4.46 4.46 17.86
N ARG A 124 -3.66 3.44 18.23
CA ARG A 124 -2.20 3.52 18.36
C ARG A 124 -1.54 4.05 17.08
N TYR A 125 -1.95 3.52 15.93
CA TYR A 125 -1.41 3.91 14.64
C TYR A 125 -2.17 5.08 13.98
N ARG A 126 -3.23 5.58 14.61
CA ARG A 126 -4.09 6.65 14.07
C ARG A 126 -4.58 6.32 12.66
N ILE A 127 -4.97 5.06 12.44
CA ILE A 127 -5.43 4.60 11.14
C ILE A 127 -6.76 5.29 10.81
N ARG A 128 -6.79 5.96 9.66
CA ARG A 128 -7.98 6.67 9.17
C ARG A 128 -8.66 5.96 8.01
N TYR A 129 -7.91 5.17 7.27
CA TYR A 129 -8.43 4.38 6.15
C TYR A 129 -7.88 2.97 6.17
N VAL A 130 -8.70 2.02 5.78
CA VAL A 130 -8.34 0.61 5.59
C VAL A 130 -8.56 0.28 4.12
N PHE A 131 -7.51 -0.20 3.47
CA PHE A 131 -7.55 -0.65 2.09
C PHE A 131 -7.73 -2.17 2.05
N VAL A 132 -8.71 -2.65 1.28
CA VAL A 132 -9.00 -4.08 1.10
C VAL A 132 -9.11 -4.36 -0.39
N GLY A 133 -8.05 -4.81 -1.02
CA GLY A 133 -7.98 -5.24 -2.41
C GLY A 133 -7.77 -6.75 -2.54
N ASP A 134 -7.41 -7.20 -3.75
CA ASP A 134 -7.17 -8.62 -4.03
C ASP A 134 -6.04 -9.18 -3.16
N LEU A 135 -4.97 -8.41 -2.95
CA LEU A 135 -3.84 -8.83 -2.14
C LEU A 135 -4.22 -9.10 -0.68
N GLU A 136 -5.05 -8.25 -0.07
CA GLU A 136 -5.56 -8.45 1.28
C GLU A 136 -6.47 -9.68 1.34
N ARG A 137 -7.31 -9.90 0.30
CA ARG A 137 -8.22 -11.04 0.21
C ARG A 137 -7.49 -12.36 0.01
N GLU A 138 -6.39 -12.37 -0.72
CA GLU A 138 -5.54 -13.55 -0.86
C GLU A 138 -4.81 -13.91 0.43
N ARG A 139 -4.38 -12.88 1.17
CA ARG A 139 -3.50 -13.06 2.31
C ARG A 139 -4.22 -13.34 3.62
N PHE A 140 -5.39 -12.73 3.83
CA PHE A 140 -6.07 -12.75 5.13
C PHE A 140 -7.39 -13.52 5.08
N PRO A 141 -7.80 -14.13 6.22
CA PRO A 141 -9.07 -14.86 6.29
C PRO A 141 -10.27 -13.94 6.02
N ALA A 142 -11.27 -14.43 5.30
CA ALA A 142 -12.48 -13.68 5.00
C ALA A 142 -13.16 -13.13 6.26
N ALA A 143 -13.25 -13.93 7.33
CA ALA A 143 -13.85 -13.50 8.60
C ALA A 143 -13.15 -12.27 9.21
N GLY A 144 -11.83 -12.16 9.03
CA GLY A 144 -11.09 -10.99 9.45
C GLY A 144 -11.35 -9.75 8.61
N LEU A 145 -11.62 -9.91 7.31
CA LEU A 145 -11.92 -8.81 6.40
C LEU A 145 -13.40 -8.38 6.46
N ASP A 146 -14.31 -9.32 6.67
CA ASP A 146 -15.75 -9.06 6.72
C ASP A 146 -16.13 -8.12 7.88
N LYS A 147 -15.33 -8.07 8.94
CA LYS A 147 -15.56 -7.12 10.06
C LYS A 147 -15.66 -5.67 9.61
N PHE A 148 -14.93 -5.26 8.56
CA PHE A 148 -14.97 -3.88 8.08
C PHE A 148 -16.32 -3.49 7.49
N ARG A 149 -17.09 -4.48 7.00
CA ARG A 149 -18.48 -4.29 6.56
C ARG A 149 -19.48 -4.55 7.68
N ALA A 150 -19.18 -5.47 8.59
CA ALA A 150 -20.09 -5.89 9.66
C ALA A 150 -20.24 -4.86 10.76
N HIS A 151 -19.28 -3.92 10.91
CA HIS A 151 -19.22 -2.92 11.97
C HIS A 151 -19.33 -1.48 11.41
N PRO A 152 -20.50 -1.07 10.88
CA PRO A 152 -20.70 0.27 10.31
C PRO A 152 -20.60 1.40 11.35
N GLU A 153 -20.69 1.09 12.63
CA GLU A 153 -20.48 2.02 13.72
C GLU A 153 -19.01 2.48 13.81
N LEU A 154 -18.05 1.64 13.35
CA LEU A 154 -16.62 1.94 13.38
C LEU A 154 -16.05 2.19 11.98
N PHE A 155 -16.57 1.53 10.96
CA PHE A 155 -16.08 1.61 9.59
C PHE A 155 -17.16 2.10 8.63
N THR A 156 -16.80 2.98 7.72
CA THR A 156 -17.68 3.42 6.63
C THR A 156 -17.01 3.11 5.30
N ALA A 157 -17.67 2.34 4.45
CA ALA A 157 -17.19 2.15 3.08
C ALA A 157 -17.29 3.48 2.33
N VAL A 158 -16.14 4.05 1.96
CA VAL A 158 -16.04 5.35 1.28
C VAL A 158 -15.68 5.23 -0.18
N PHE A 159 -15.16 4.08 -0.59
CA PHE A 159 -14.83 3.79 -1.99
C PHE A 159 -15.02 2.30 -2.29
N HIS A 160 -15.49 2.00 -3.50
CA HIS A 160 -15.62 0.64 -4.00
C HIS A 160 -15.38 0.62 -5.52
N SER A 161 -14.56 -0.31 -5.98
CA SER A 161 -14.34 -0.61 -7.41
C SER A 161 -13.96 -2.08 -7.57
N GLY A 162 -14.77 -2.85 -8.30
CA GLY A 162 -14.54 -4.30 -8.47
C GLY A 162 -14.43 -5.02 -7.13
N THR A 163 -13.27 -5.62 -6.86
CA THR A 163 -12.97 -6.33 -5.60
C THR A 163 -12.34 -5.44 -4.53
N THR A 164 -12.00 -4.20 -4.88
CA THR A 164 -11.29 -3.28 -3.99
C THR A 164 -12.24 -2.32 -3.29
N GLU A 165 -12.04 -2.18 -1.99
CA GLU A 165 -12.78 -1.29 -1.11
C GLU A 165 -11.83 -0.45 -0.24
N VAL A 166 -12.30 0.74 0.08
CA VAL A 166 -11.65 1.57 1.10
C VAL A 166 -12.66 1.91 2.17
N PHE A 167 -12.30 1.67 3.42
CA PHE A 167 -13.12 1.98 4.59
C PHE A 167 -12.48 3.14 5.36
N ALA A 168 -13.27 4.15 5.69
CA ALA A 168 -12.89 5.17 6.65
C ALA A 168 -13.13 4.66 8.07
N VAL A 169 -12.15 4.85 8.95
CA VAL A 169 -12.26 4.57 10.37
C VAL A 169 -12.87 5.77 11.07
N LYS A 170 -14.00 5.60 11.74
CA LYS A 170 -14.62 6.64 12.53
C LYS A 170 -13.83 6.86 13.80
N GLU A 171 -13.61 8.13 14.16
CA GLU A 171 -13.04 8.45 15.45
C GLU A 171 -14.00 8.00 16.54
N THR A 172 -13.55 7.09 17.39
CA THR A 172 -14.25 6.88 18.66
C THR A 172 -13.94 8.09 19.51
N THR A 173 -14.89 9.02 19.64
CA THR A 173 -14.81 10.01 20.72
C THR A 173 -14.69 9.24 22.01
N ALA A 174 -13.48 9.25 22.61
CA ALA A 174 -13.33 8.87 23.99
C ALA A 174 -14.24 9.82 24.78
N ASN A 175 -15.33 9.30 25.33
CA ASN A 175 -16.08 10.04 26.34
C ASN A 175 -15.09 10.37 27.46
N GLU A 176 -14.89 11.67 27.70
CA GLU A 176 -14.25 12.20 28.88
C GLU A 176 -14.93 11.68 30.14
#